data_f6b71d1d5d0d590dace983796f85f524
#
_entry.id   f6b71d1d5d0d590dace983796f85f524
#
_cell.length_a   1.000
_cell.length_b   1.000
_cell.length_c   1.000
_cell.angle_alpha   90.00
_cell.angle_beta   90.00
_cell.angle_gamma   90.00
#
_symmetry.space_group_name_H-M   'P 1'
#
loop_
_entity.id
_entity.type
_entity.pdbx_description
1 polymer ?
#
loop_
_entity_poly.entity_id
_entity_poly.type
_entity_poly.pdbx_seq_one_letter_code
_entity_poly.pdbx_strand_id
1 'polypeptide(L)'
;MDIIAKIGLEMHCEISKTNTKVFSPSKNEYTDIPNVNVNQIDMGFPGVLPVVNKEAVRMSLMASMILNCKQPEYIYFERKNYYYPDLPKGY
;
A
#
# COMPACT_ATOMS: atom_id res chain seq x y z
N MET A 1 -22.97 -30.97 20.03
CA MET A 1 -22.72 -29.65 19.50
C MET A 1 -21.23 -29.53 19.14
N ASP A 2 -20.94 -29.28 17.89
CA ASP A 2 -19.56 -29.12 17.43
C ASP A 2 -19.16 -27.67 17.56
N ILE A 3 -18.00 -27.44 18.17
CA ILE A 3 -17.43 -26.08 18.30
C ILE A 3 -16.29 -25.95 17.29
N ILE A 4 -16.40 -24.98 16.41
CA ILE A 4 -15.38 -24.69 15.41
C ILE A 4 -14.78 -23.33 15.74
N ALA A 5 -13.46 -23.28 15.93
CA ALA A 5 -12.73 -22.04 16.09
C ALA A 5 -12.31 -21.52 14.70
N LYS A 6 -12.63 -20.26 14.41
CA LYS A 6 -12.15 -19.56 13.21
C LYS A 6 -11.24 -18.41 13.67
N ILE A 7 -10.00 -18.47 13.26
CA ILE A 7 -8.99 -17.49 13.67
C ILE A 7 -8.45 -16.83 12.42
N GLY A 8 -8.49 -15.50 12.39
CA GLY A 8 -7.87 -14.71 11.35
C GLY A 8 -6.75 -13.84 11.93
N LEU A 9 -5.77 -13.53 11.10
CA LEU A 9 -4.70 -12.60 11.45
C LEU A 9 -4.68 -11.48 10.41
N GLU A 10 -4.55 -10.25 10.90
CA GLU A 10 -4.27 -9.09 10.07
C GLU A 10 -2.90 -8.53 10.48
N MET A 11 -2.07 -8.26 9.48
CA MET A 11 -0.76 -7.70 9.70
C MET A 11 -0.51 -6.56 8.73
N HIS A 12 0.16 -5.53 9.21
CA HIS A 12 0.63 -4.43 8.39
C HIS A 12 2.12 -4.57 8.18
N CYS A 13 2.54 -4.46 6.93
CA CYS A 13 3.95 -4.54 6.57
C CYS A 13 4.30 -3.37 5.66
N GLU A 14 5.30 -2.60 6.06
CA GLU A 14 5.79 -1.51 5.25
C GLU A 14 6.78 -2.02 4.20
N ILE A 15 6.51 -1.71 2.93
CA ILE A 15 7.44 -2.01 1.84
C ILE A 15 8.42 -0.84 1.75
N SER A 16 9.60 -1.00 2.35
CA SER A 16 10.58 0.08 2.49
C SER A 16 11.68 0.06 1.44
N LYS A 17 11.83 -1.02 0.69
CA LYS A 17 12.94 -1.21 -0.25
C LYS A 17 12.57 -0.92 -1.70
N THR A 18 11.83 0.14 -1.92
CA THR A 18 11.52 0.65 -3.25
C THR A 18 12.10 2.05 -3.41
N ASN A 19 12.44 2.44 -4.62
CA ASN A 19 12.95 3.78 -4.90
C ASN A 19 11.86 4.85 -4.80
N THR A 20 10.63 4.47 -5.09
CA THR A 20 9.48 5.35 -5.02
C THR A 20 8.43 4.80 -4.08
N LYS A 21 7.46 5.64 -3.73
CA LYS A 21 6.26 5.21 -3.02
C LYS A 21 5.46 4.21 -3.85
N VAL A 22 4.54 3.47 -3.21
CA VAL A 22 3.77 2.42 -3.88
C VAL A 22 2.86 2.98 -4.98
N PHE A 23 2.21 4.12 -4.71
CA PHE A 23 1.21 4.71 -5.61
C PHE A 23 1.59 6.07 -6.17
N SER A 24 2.86 6.45 -6.06
CA SER A 24 3.35 7.76 -6.48
C SER A 24 4.80 7.67 -6.92
N PRO A 25 5.23 8.44 -7.92
CA PRO A 25 6.63 8.48 -8.35
C PRO A 25 7.54 9.26 -7.41
N SER A 26 7.02 9.84 -6.35
CA SER A 26 7.84 10.51 -5.33
C SER A 26 8.79 9.54 -4.65
N LYS A 27 9.95 10.04 -4.26
CA LYS A 27 10.99 9.22 -3.63
C LYS A 27 10.53 8.62 -2.30
N ASN A 28 10.94 7.38 -2.07
CA ASN A 28 10.74 6.67 -0.82
C ASN A 28 12.05 6.72 -0.01
N GLU A 29 12.36 7.88 0.52
CA GLU A 29 13.55 8.09 1.34
C GLU A 29 13.24 9.03 2.50
N TYR A 30 14.00 8.88 3.59
CA TYR A 30 13.92 9.79 4.73
C TYR A 30 14.57 11.13 4.38
N THR A 31 13.93 12.22 4.81
CA THR A 31 14.48 13.57 4.72
C THR A 31 13.92 14.44 5.84
N ASP A 32 14.76 15.35 6.34
CA ASP A 32 14.35 16.37 7.29
C ASP A 32 13.76 17.62 6.61
N ILE A 33 13.90 17.71 5.29
CA ILE A 33 13.42 18.85 4.51
C ILE A 33 11.95 18.62 4.18
N PRO A 34 11.04 19.52 4.59
CA PRO A 34 9.63 19.36 4.29
C PRO A 34 9.32 19.50 2.80
N ASN A 35 8.33 18.77 2.32
CA ASN A 35 7.72 18.87 0.99
C ASN A 35 8.67 18.57 -0.19
N VAL A 36 9.77 17.86 0.02
CA VAL A 36 10.68 17.47 -1.08
C VAL A 36 10.32 16.14 -1.71
N ASN A 37 9.71 15.22 -0.95
CA ASN A 37 9.30 13.90 -1.43
C ASN A 37 7.79 13.82 -1.65
N VAL A 38 7.23 14.84 -2.27
CA VAL A 38 5.81 14.92 -2.61
C VAL A 38 5.63 15.45 -4.04
N ASN A 39 4.55 15.03 -4.68
CA ASN A 39 4.12 15.54 -5.96
C ASN A 39 2.59 15.73 -5.96
N GLN A 40 2.01 16.08 -7.10
CA GLN A 40 0.59 16.35 -7.21
C GLN A 40 -0.29 15.13 -6.86
N ILE A 41 0.22 13.91 -7.05
CA ILE A 41 -0.52 12.69 -6.68
C ILE A 41 -0.58 12.58 -5.15
N ASP A 42 0.55 12.77 -4.47
CA ASP A 42 0.61 12.74 -3.01
C ASP A 42 -0.29 13.81 -2.38
N MET A 43 -0.36 14.97 -3.03
CA MET A 43 -1.16 16.11 -2.56
C MET A 43 -2.63 15.99 -2.92
N GLY A 44 -3.00 15.00 -3.72
CA GLY A 44 -4.39 14.76 -4.08
C GLY A 44 -5.00 15.83 -4.96
N PHE A 45 -4.26 16.38 -5.91
CA PHE A 45 -4.78 17.39 -6.83
C PHE A 45 -5.95 16.82 -7.63
N PRO A 46 -6.94 17.65 -7.97
CA PRO A 46 -8.07 17.20 -8.80
C PRO A 46 -7.62 16.61 -10.13
N GLY A 47 -8.20 15.46 -10.47
CA GLY A 47 -7.93 14.79 -11.74
C GLY A 47 -6.69 13.91 -11.78
N VAL A 48 -5.87 13.88 -10.74
CA VAL A 48 -4.71 12.98 -10.68
C VAL A 48 -5.11 11.58 -10.27
N LEU A 49 -4.45 10.59 -10.85
CA LEU A 49 -4.64 9.18 -10.54
C LEU A 49 -3.33 8.60 -9.99
N PRO A 50 -3.42 7.66 -9.06
CA PRO A 50 -2.24 6.98 -8.57
C PRO A 50 -1.56 6.17 -9.68
N VAL A 51 -0.24 6.02 -9.55
CA VAL A 51 0.57 5.12 -10.38
C VAL A 51 1.18 4.07 -9.47
N VAL A 52 1.23 2.82 -9.95
CA VAL A 52 1.66 1.70 -9.12
C VAL A 52 3.14 1.43 -9.34
N ASN A 53 3.87 1.24 -8.25
CA ASN A 53 5.27 0.84 -8.29
C ASN A 53 5.35 -0.67 -8.61
N LYS A 54 5.99 -1.01 -9.72
CA LYS A 54 6.14 -2.39 -10.18
C LYS A 54 6.87 -3.27 -9.18
N GLU A 55 7.91 -2.75 -8.54
CA GLU A 55 8.69 -3.50 -7.55
C GLU A 55 7.88 -3.83 -6.31
N ALA A 56 7.02 -2.92 -5.88
CA ALA A 56 6.11 -3.18 -4.77
C ALA A 56 5.13 -4.31 -5.09
N VAL A 57 4.59 -4.33 -6.29
CA VAL A 57 3.72 -5.42 -6.77
C VAL A 57 4.47 -6.74 -6.80
N ARG A 58 5.71 -6.73 -7.31
CA ARG A 58 6.55 -7.93 -7.35
C ARG A 58 6.81 -8.49 -5.95
N MET A 59 7.16 -7.64 -5.00
CA MET A 59 7.38 -8.05 -3.61
C MET A 59 6.11 -8.59 -2.96
N SER A 60 4.97 -7.98 -3.23
CA SER A 60 3.68 -8.43 -2.72
C SER A 60 3.30 -9.80 -3.28
N LEU A 61 3.56 -10.04 -4.56
CA LEU A 61 3.35 -11.35 -5.18
C LEU A 61 4.28 -12.40 -4.56
N MET A 62 5.54 -12.07 -4.34
CA MET A 62 6.49 -12.99 -3.68
C MET A 62 6.01 -13.36 -2.28
N ALA A 63 5.55 -12.39 -1.50
CA ALA A 63 5.03 -12.63 -0.16
C ALA A 63 3.80 -13.56 -0.20
N SER A 64 2.90 -13.33 -1.13
CA SER A 64 1.71 -14.17 -1.29
C SER A 64 2.06 -15.60 -1.72
N MET A 65 3.08 -15.78 -2.54
CA MET A 65 3.58 -17.11 -2.92
C MET A 65 4.22 -17.83 -1.73
N ILE A 66 5.01 -17.11 -0.92
CA ILE A 66 5.61 -17.66 0.30
C ILE A 66 4.53 -18.14 1.28
N LEU A 67 3.44 -17.39 1.38
CA LEU A 67 2.29 -17.74 2.21
C LEU A 67 1.37 -18.80 1.57
N ASN A 68 1.76 -19.31 0.42
CA ASN A 68 0.99 -20.32 -0.32
C ASN A 68 -0.42 -19.84 -0.70
N CYS A 69 -0.56 -18.58 -1.02
CA CYS A 69 -1.82 -17.99 -1.46
C CYS A 69 -2.09 -18.30 -2.93
N LYS A 70 -3.37 -18.39 -3.28
CA LYS A 70 -3.79 -18.50 -4.67
C LYS A 70 -3.57 -17.16 -5.38
N GLN A 71 -2.91 -17.19 -6.54
CA GLN A 71 -2.65 -15.97 -7.30
C GLN A 71 -3.86 -15.61 -8.17
N PRO A 72 -4.31 -14.35 -8.14
CA PRO A 72 -5.36 -13.89 -9.04
C PRO A 72 -4.79 -13.62 -10.44
N GLU A 73 -5.67 -13.68 -11.43
CA GLU A 73 -5.30 -13.30 -12.80
C GLU A 73 -5.19 -11.77 -12.96
N TYR A 74 -6.02 -11.03 -12.23
CA TYR A 74 -6.07 -9.57 -12.26
C TYR A 74 -6.01 -9.00 -10.85
N ILE A 75 -5.43 -7.80 -10.73
CA ILE A 75 -5.37 -7.02 -9.50
C ILE A 75 -6.04 -5.67 -9.77
N TYR A 76 -6.92 -5.27 -8.88
CA TYR A 76 -7.61 -4.00 -8.94
C TYR A 76 -7.25 -3.18 -7.70
N PHE A 77 -7.14 -1.86 -7.88
CA PHE A 77 -6.91 -0.93 -6.80
C PHE A 77 -8.13 -0.02 -6.65
N GLU A 78 -8.54 0.16 -5.43
CA GLU A 78 -9.63 1.07 -5.08
C GLU A 78 -9.14 2.06 -4.04
N ARG A 79 -9.73 3.26 -4.05
CA ARG A 79 -9.41 4.25 -3.03
C ARG A 79 -10.21 3.95 -1.78
N LYS A 80 -9.51 3.84 -0.66
CA LYS A 80 -10.12 3.75 0.66
C LYS A 80 -9.94 5.08 1.38
N ASN A 81 -11.04 5.69 1.77
CA ASN A 81 -11.03 6.94 2.53
C ASN A 81 -11.29 6.61 4.00
N TYR A 82 -10.47 7.17 4.88
CA TYR A 82 -10.57 6.96 6.30
C TYR A 82 -10.51 8.31 7.03
N TYR A 83 -11.57 8.63 7.76
CA TYR A 83 -11.76 9.96 8.33
C TYR A 83 -11.68 10.02 9.86
N TYR A 84 -11.36 8.92 10.53
CA TYR A 84 -11.22 8.90 11.97
C TYR A 84 -9.86 9.46 12.42
N PRO A 85 -9.82 10.25 13.50
CA PRO A 85 -8.59 10.91 13.92
C PRO A 85 -7.52 9.97 14.48
N ASP A 86 -7.87 8.73 14.82
CA ASP A 86 -6.94 7.72 15.31
C ASP A 86 -6.01 7.17 14.22
N LEU A 87 -6.36 7.32 12.95
CA LEU A 87 -5.52 6.94 11.81
C LEU A 87 -5.36 8.10 10.84
N PRO A 88 -4.48 9.06 11.12
CA PRO A 88 -4.31 10.24 10.28
C PRO A 88 -3.53 9.97 8.98
N LYS A 89 -3.49 8.74 8.55
CA LYS A 89 -2.65 8.33 7.41
C LYS A 89 -3.37 8.36 6.07
N GLY A 90 -4.60 8.72 5.98
CA GLY A 90 -5.34 8.72 4.71
C GLY A 90 -5.13 7.42 3.91
N TYR A 91 -6.06 6.57 3.99
CA TYR A 91 -6.06 5.37 3.15
C TYR A 91 -6.60 5.69 1.78
#